data_1b3861df43591911359fb3b8642ffafc
#
_entry.id   1b3861df43591911359fb3b8642ffafc
#
_cell.length_a   1.000
_cell.length_b   1.000
_cell.length_c   1.000
_cell.angle_alpha   90.00
_cell.angle_beta   90.00
_cell.angle_gamma   90.00
#
_symmetry.space_group_name_H-M   'P 1'
#
loop_
_entity.id
_entity.type
_entity.pdbx_description
1 polymer ?
#
loop_
_entity_poly.entity_id
_entity_poly.type
_entity_poly.pdbx_seq_one_letter_code
_entity_poly.pdbx_strand_id
1 'polypeptide(L)'
;MISFFGKCVNNLYKSIYYLVTGRSRVSHVLAQAAAISYDSLLISLVIAFVSAAVIAIQVSKQFLMSGAEAYVGGSIAVVMIREIAPGFVALAIGARAGTAISAEIANMQVTSQVDAIKTLKVEPVGYYFAPRILAAAITVPMVVLIAELVGITGGLLVSNATIHLHPARYINSVWLWLSARDIYISLLKGFVFGVLIALVCATQGYETKGGAKDVGESTTKAAVLSTVYMLIADFLINLIFYL
;
A
#
# COMPACT_ATOMS: atom_id res chain seq x y z
N MET A 1 15.92 0.45 15.99
CA MET A 1 15.17 1.17 14.94
C MET A 1 16.05 2.07 14.09
N ILE A 2 16.86 2.98 14.66
CA ILE A 2 17.72 3.92 13.90
C ILE A 2 18.71 3.19 12.98
N SER A 3 19.39 2.16 13.48
CA SER A 3 20.32 1.35 12.68
C SER A 3 19.63 0.63 11.51
N PHE A 4 18.40 0.12 11.71
CA PHE A 4 17.63 -0.52 10.67
C PHE A 4 17.17 0.49 9.60
N PHE A 5 16.75 1.68 10.01
CA PHE A 5 16.42 2.77 9.09
C PHE A 5 17.60 3.13 8.18
N GLY A 6 18.82 3.27 8.76
CA GLY A 6 20.03 3.51 7.97
C GLY A 6 20.30 2.42 6.92
N LYS A 7 20.04 1.15 7.26
CA LYS A 7 20.12 0.03 6.30
C LYS A 7 19.08 0.15 5.19
N CYS A 8 17.84 0.50 5.52
CA CYS A 8 16.78 0.73 4.51
C CYS A 8 17.20 1.83 3.54
N VAL A 9 17.70 2.97 4.02
CA VAL A 9 18.16 4.07 3.16
C VAL A 9 19.31 3.62 2.25
N ASN A 10 20.29 2.90 2.76
CA ASN A 10 21.39 2.36 1.95
C ASN A 10 20.91 1.37 0.90
N ASN A 11 19.99 0.48 1.27
CA ASN A 11 19.40 -0.50 0.34
C ASN A 11 18.55 0.17 -0.73
N LEU A 12 17.82 1.24 -0.38
CA LEU A 12 17.08 2.05 -1.35
C LEU A 12 18.01 2.70 -2.36
N TYR A 13 19.10 3.33 -1.88
CA TYR A 13 20.10 3.95 -2.75
C TYR A 13 20.70 2.94 -3.75
N LYS A 14 21.11 1.77 -3.26
CA LYS A 14 21.65 0.70 -4.11
C LYS A 14 20.62 0.20 -5.12
N SER A 15 19.35 0.07 -4.72
CA SER A 15 18.27 -0.36 -5.59
C SER A 15 17.97 0.66 -6.71
N ILE A 16 17.92 1.95 -6.38
CA ILE A 16 17.77 3.03 -7.35
C ILE A 16 18.94 3.05 -8.32
N TYR A 17 20.18 2.96 -7.82
CA TYR A 17 21.37 2.91 -8.66
C TYR A 17 21.32 1.74 -9.66
N TYR A 18 20.85 0.57 -9.19
CA TYR A 18 20.71 -0.62 -10.04
C TYR A 18 19.62 -0.44 -11.11
N LEU A 19 18.51 0.22 -10.79
CA LEU A 19 17.44 0.54 -11.74
C LEU A 19 17.92 1.52 -12.81
N VAL A 20 18.59 2.60 -12.40
CA VAL A 20 19.08 3.65 -13.32
C VAL A 20 20.15 3.09 -14.28
N THR A 21 20.98 2.15 -13.82
CA THR A 21 21.99 1.50 -14.68
C THR A 21 21.40 0.46 -15.65
N GLY A 22 20.09 0.32 -15.70
CA GLY A 22 19.40 -0.57 -16.67
C GLY A 22 19.66 -2.07 -16.46
N ARG A 23 20.16 -2.46 -15.31
CA ARG A 23 20.49 -3.85 -14.98
C ARG A 23 19.29 -4.71 -14.58
N SER A 24 18.15 -4.08 -14.29
CA SER A 24 16.91 -4.78 -13.93
C SER A 24 16.19 -5.28 -15.18
N ARG A 25 15.86 -6.57 -15.21
CA ARG A 25 15.06 -7.15 -16.32
C ARG A 25 13.59 -6.82 -16.11
N VAL A 26 12.95 -6.25 -17.13
CA VAL A 26 11.51 -5.89 -17.13
C VAL A 26 10.63 -7.10 -16.80
N SER A 27 11.00 -8.30 -17.26
CA SER A 27 10.26 -9.53 -16.95
C SER A 27 10.19 -9.84 -15.44
N HIS A 28 11.25 -9.55 -14.68
CA HIS A 28 11.26 -9.73 -13.23
C HIS A 28 10.35 -8.70 -12.54
N VAL A 29 10.34 -7.45 -13.02
CA VAL A 29 9.44 -6.40 -12.51
C VAL A 29 7.98 -6.77 -12.76
N LEU A 30 7.65 -7.23 -13.96
CA LEU A 30 6.28 -7.65 -14.31
C LEU A 30 5.82 -8.86 -13.50
N ALA A 31 6.69 -9.84 -13.27
CA ALA A 31 6.37 -11.00 -12.45
C ALA A 31 6.08 -10.59 -10.99
N GLN A 32 6.90 -9.70 -10.41
CA GLN A 32 6.68 -9.18 -9.06
C GLN A 32 5.42 -8.28 -8.99
N ALA A 33 5.17 -7.47 -10.03
CA ALA A 33 3.98 -6.66 -10.12
C ALA A 33 2.70 -7.52 -10.15
N ALA A 34 2.70 -8.60 -10.92
CA ALA A 34 1.59 -9.56 -10.95
C ALA A 34 1.37 -10.24 -9.59
N ALA A 35 2.44 -10.68 -8.93
CA ALA A 35 2.34 -11.31 -7.60
C ALA A 35 1.80 -10.35 -6.53
N ILE A 36 2.24 -9.09 -6.54
CA ILE A 36 1.77 -8.07 -5.59
C ILE A 36 0.31 -7.71 -5.85
N SER A 37 -0.07 -7.45 -7.11
CA SER A 37 -1.40 -6.96 -7.45
C SER A 37 -2.45 -8.06 -7.43
N TYR A 38 -2.27 -9.13 -8.21
CA TYR A 38 -3.28 -10.16 -8.41
C TYR A 38 -3.73 -10.78 -7.08
N ASP A 39 -2.78 -11.16 -6.29
CA ASP A 39 -3.04 -11.83 -5.03
C ASP A 39 -3.58 -10.90 -3.92
N SER A 40 -3.33 -9.60 -3.99
CA SER A 40 -3.79 -8.64 -2.97
C SER A 40 -5.04 -7.87 -3.40
N LEU A 41 -5.41 -7.91 -4.69
CA LEU A 41 -6.50 -7.10 -5.23
C LEU A 41 -7.83 -7.41 -4.53
N LEU A 42 -8.22 -8.69 -4.49
CA LEU A 42 -9.51 -9.08 -3.93
C LEU A 42 -9.68 -8.65 -2.48
N ILE A 43 -8.67 -8.91 -1.65
CA ILE A 43 -8.72 -8.53 -0.23
C ILE A 43 -8.77 -7.01 -0.05
N SER A 44 -8.03 -6.27 -0.89
CA SER A 44 -8.03 -4.80 -0.88
C SER A 44 -9.40 -4.23 -1.25
N LEU A 45 -10.07 -4.80 -2.26
CA LEU A 45 -11.40 -4.37 -2.68
C LEU A 45 -12.46 -4.68 -1.61
N VAL A 46 -12.39 -5.84 -0.99
CA VAL A 46 -13.30 -6.21 0.12
C VAL A 46 -13.12 -5.25 1.29
N ILE A 47 -11.88 -4.96 1.69
CA ILE A 47 -11.58 -4.03 2.77
C ILE A 47 -12.12 -2.63 2.43
N ALA A 48 -11.88 -2.13 1.22
CA ALA A 48 -12.35 -0.82 0.80
C ALA A 48 -13.89 -0.74 0.79
N PHE A 49 -14.57 -1.76 0.24
CA PHE A 49 -16.03 -1.82 0.22
C PHE A 49 -16.62 -1.84 1.63
N VAL A 50 -16.12 -2.74 2.50
CA VAL A 50 -16.64 -2.89 3.87
C VAL A 50 -16.37 -1.63 4.70
N SER A 51 -15.19 -1.04 4.59
CA SER A 51 -14.87 0.20 5.30
C SER A 51 -15.78 1.35 4.84
N ALA A 52 -15.98 1.50 3.54
CA ALA A 52 -16.91 2.50 3.00
C ALA A 52 -18.35 2.25 3.44
N ALA A 53 -18.80 0.99 3.48
CA ALA A 53 -20.12 0.61 3.95
C ALA A 53 -20.35 1.02 5.42
N VAL A 54 -19.38 0.75 6.28
CA VAL A 54 -19.44 1.13 7.71
C VAL A 54 -19.50 2.65 7.88
N ILE A 55 -18.63 3.37 7.18
CA ILE A 55 -18.62 4.85 7.21
C ILE A 55 -19.95 5.39 6.66
N ALA A 56 -20.46 4.83 5.55
CA ALA A 56 -21.72 5.27 4.97
C ALA A 56 -22.89 5.14 5.94
N ILE A 57 -22.99 4.05 6.72
CA ILE A 57 -24.04 3.88 7.71
C ILE A 57 -23.95 4.98 8.79
N GLN A 58 -22.75 5.28 9.29
CA GLN A 58 -22.55 6.26 10.35
C GLN A 58 -22.78 7.68 9.85
N VAL A 59 -22.15 8.04 8.74
CA VAL A 59 -22.23 9.38 8.13
C VAL A 59 -23.65 9.67 7.66
N SER A 60 -24.32 8.72 6.99
CA SER A 60 -25.68 8.90 6.49
C SER A 60 -26.67 9.20 7.63
N LYS A 61 -26.60 8.47 8.75
CA LYS A 61 -27.46 8.72 9.91
C LYS A 61 -27.20 10.08 10.54
N GLN A 62 -25.92 10.45 10.70
CA GLN A 62 -25.53 11.73 11.29
C GLN A 62 -26.03 12.92 10.45
N PHE A 63 -25.86 12.86 9.15
CA PHE A 63 -26.28 13.92 8.25
C PHE A 63 -27.82 13.98 8.07
N LEU A 64 -28.52 12.82 8.12
CA LEU A 64 -29.98 12.79 8.14
C LEU A 64 -30.55 13.55 9.35
N MET A 65 -29.99 13.31 10.53
CA MET A 65 -30.43 14.00 11.78
C MET A 65 -30.20 15.52 11.73
N SER A 66 -29.23 15.97 10.95
CA SER A 66 -28.89 17.40 10.78
C SER A 66 -29.58 18.06 9.58
N GLY A 67 -30.35 17.33 8.79
CA GLY A 67 -30.94 17.85 7.54
C GLY A 67 -29.93 18.13 6.43
N ALA A 68 -28.72 17.57 6.51
CA ALA A 68 -27.59 17.83 5.64
C ALA A 68 -27.28 16.65 4.67
N GLU A 69 -28.29 15.89 4.30
CA GLU A 69 -28.18 14.67 3.48
C GLU A 69 -27.43 14.89 2.15
N ALA A 70 -27.50 16.12 1.61
CA ALA A 70 -26.84 16.48 0.37
C ALA A 70 -25.32 16.36 0.42
N TYR A 71 -24.71 16.31 1.60
CA TYR A 71 -23.25 16.27 1.77
C TYR A 71 -22.70 14.87 2.06
N VAL A 72 -23.56 13.86 2.19
CA VAL A 72 -23.15 12.48 2.54
C VAL A 72 -22.15 11.92 1.53
N GLY A 73 -22.41 12.02 0.24
CA GLY A 73 -21.54 11.46 -0.79
C GLY A 73 -20.14 12.07 -0.78
N GLY A 74 -20.07 13.41 -0.68
CA GLY A 74 -18.80 14.13 -0.64
C GLY A 74 -17.98 13.78 0.60
N SER A 75 -18.61 13.72 1.76
CA SER A 75 -17.93 13.36 3.01
C SER A 75 -17.34 11.96 2.97
N ILE A 76 -18.10 10.98 2.46
CA ILE A 76 -17.61 9.60 2.31
C ILE A 76 -16.45 9.55 1.31
N ALA A 77 -16.58 10.19 0.14
CA ALA A 77 -15.55 10.18 -0.89
C ALA A 77 -14.24 10.80 -0.41
N VAL A 78 -14.30 11.93 0.29
CA VAL A 78 -13.11 12.61 0.83
C VAL A 78 -12.38 11.72 1.84
N VAL A 79 -13.10 11.11 2.79
CA VAL A 79 -12.51 10.22 3.79
C VAL A 79 -11.91 8.98 3.14
N MET A 80 -12.62 8.40 2.15
CA MET A 80 -12.13 7.24 1.42
C MET A 80 -10.84 7.53 0.66
N ILE A 81 -10.78 8.62 -0.10
CA ILE A 81 -9.63 8.94 -0.96
C ILE A 81 -8.44 9.44 -0.13
N ARG A 82 -8.69 10.27 0.89
CA ARG A 82 -7.58 10.85 1.66
C ARG A 82 -6.91 9.85 2.60
N GLU A 83 -7.69 8.93 3.21
CA GLU A 83 -7.18 8.10 4.31
C GLU A 83 -7.48 6.61 4.14
N ILE A 84 -8.76 6.23 3.98
CA ILE A 84 -9.16 4.84 4.11
C ILE A 84 -8.60 3.96 3.00
N ALA A 85 -8.76 4.38 1.74
CA ALA A 85 -8.28 3.55 0.63
C ALA A 85 -6.76 3.44 0.63
N PRO A 86 -5.96 4.53 0.61
CA PRO A 86 -4.51 4.39 0.60
C PRO A 86 -3.98 3.68 1.84
N GLY A 87 -4.49 4.00 3.04
CA GLY A 87 -4.00 3.42 4.29
C GLY A 87 -4.35 1.93 4.43
N PHE A 88 -5.63 1.56 4.34
CA PHE A 88 -6.07 0.18 4.58
C PHE A 88 -5.65 -0.77 3.46
N VAL A 89 -5.65 -0.31 2.21
CA VAL A 89 -5.14 -1.11 1.09
C VAL A 89 -3.64 -1.39 1.24
N ALA A 90 -2.86 -0.37 1.61
CA ALA A 90 -1.43 -0.56 1.85
C ALA A 90 -1.16 -1.50 3.04
N LEU A 91 -1.97 -1.42 4.12
CA LEU A 91 -1.90 -2.38 5.23
C LEU A 91 -2.16 -3.82 4.75
N ALA A 92 -3.18 -4.04 3.93
CA ALA A 92 -3.52 -5.35 3.39
C ALA A 92 -2.40 -5.91 2.49
N ILE A 93 -1.86 -5.05 1.61
CA ILE A 93 -0.72 -5.42 0.74
C ILE A 93 0.53 -5.71 1.56
N GLY A 94 0.82 -4.89 2.58
CA GLY A 94 1.95 -5.09 3.49
C GLY A 94 1.87 -6.40 4.27
N ALA A 95 0.68 -6.72 4.77
CA ALA A 95 0.43 -7.96 5.51
C ALA A 95 0.56 -9.20 4.62
N ARG A 96 0.22 -9.12 3.33
CA ARG A 96 0.26 -10.27 2.41
C ARG A 96 1.51 -10.27 1.53
N ALA A 97 1.63 -9.32 0.61
CA ALA A 97 2.75 -9.26 -0.33
C ALA A 97 4.07 -8.88 0.37
N GLY A 98 4.02 -7.99 1.37
CA GLY A 98 5.19 -7.61 2.15
C GLY A 98 5.78 -8.79 2.92
N THR A 99 4.95 -9.57 3.60
CA THR A 99 5.40 -10.79 4.30
C THR A 99 5.93 -11.85 3.34
N ALA A 100 5.31 -12.03 2.17
CA ALA A 100 5.80 -12.94 1.14
C ALA A 100 7.20 -12.51 0.63
N ILE A 101 7.40 -11.24 0.35
CA ILE A 101 8.72 -10.68 -0.03
C ILE A 101 9.77 -10.97 1.05
N SER A 102 9.43 -10.74 2.32
CA SER A 102 10.34 -11.02 3.43
C SER A 102 10.66 -12.51 3.54
N ALA A 103 9.65 -13.38 3.43
CA ALA A 103 9.82 -14.84 3.50
C ALA A 103 10.71 -15.37 2.36
N GLU A 104 10.48 -14.91 1.12
CA GLU A 104 11.27 -15.32 -0.04
C GLU A 104 12.75 -14.93 0.14
N ILE A 105 13.03 -13.68 0.48
CA ILE A 105 14.41 -13.20 0.63
C ILE A 105 15.08 -13.85 1.85
N ALA A 106 14.37 -14.02 2.95
CA ALA A 106 14.87 -14.72 4.13
C ALA A 106 15.22 -16.19 3.82
N ASN A 107 14.37 -16.88 3.05
CA ASN A 107 14.66 -18.25 2.61
C ASN A 107 15.88 -18.30 1.70
N MET A 108 16.02 -17.36 0.75
CA MET A 108 17.22 -17.25 -0.11
C MET A 108 18.48 -16.97 0.70
N GLN A 109 18.37 -16.24 1.80
CA GLN A 109 19.48 -15.95 2.70
C GLN A 109 19.91 -17.21 3.47
N VAL A 110 18.95 -17.91 4.05
CA VAL A 110 19.19 -19.12 4.85
C VAL A 110 19.72 -20.29 3.99
N THR A 111 19.31 -20.38 2.73
CA THR A 111 19.78 -21.40 1.78
C THR A 111 21.05 -21.00 1.03
N SER A 112 21.75 -19.93 1.45
CA SER A 112 23.00 -19.44 0.84
C SER A 112 22.89 -19.02 -0.63
N GLN A 113 21.70 -18.85 -1.18
CA GLN A 113 21.49 -18.38 -2.56
C GLN A 113 22.02 -16.95 -2.75
N VAL A 114 21.91 -16.11 -1.72
CA VAL A 114 22.46 -14.74 -1.72
C VAL A 114 23.97 -14.76 -1.83
N ASP A 115 24.64 -15.68 -1.15
CA ASP A 115 26.10 -15.81 -1.20
C ASP A 115 26.56 -16.38 -2.58
N ALA A 116 25.81 -17.30 -3.14
CA ALA A 116 26.05 -17.78 -4.50
C ALA A 116 26.00 -16.64 -5.55
N ILE A 117 25.06 -15.70 -5.41
CA ILE A 117 25.00 -14.52 -6.31
C ILE A 117 26.18 -13.56 -6.10
N LYS A 118 26.65 -13.40 -4.87
CA LYS A 118 27.87 -12.59 -4.60
C LYS A 118 29.10 -13.18 -5.29
N THR A 119 29.24 -14.51 -5.34
CA THR A 119 30.37 -15.16 -6.02
C THR A 119 30.36 -14.88 -7.53
N LEU A 120 29.18 -14.66 -8.12
CA LEU A 120 28.99 -14.27 -9.51
C LEU A 120 29.23 -12.75 -9.75
N LYS A 121 29.72 -12.01 -8.73
CA LYS A 121 29.95 -10.55 -8.77
C LYS A 121 28.69 -9.73 -9.08
N VAL A 122 27.50 -10.24 -8.77
CA VAL A 122 26.24 -9.51 -8.87
C VAL A 122 25.91 -8.93 -7.49
N GLU A 123 25.50 -7.66 -7.45
CA GLU A 123 25.07 -7.00 -6.21
C GLU A 123 23.71 -7.55 -5.75
N PRO A 124 23.62 -8.30 -4.65
CA PRO A 124 22.37 -8.98 -4.26
C PRO A 124 21.23 -7.99 -3.96
N VAL A 125 21.54 -6.85 -3.33
CA VAL A 125 20.55 -5.85 -2.99
C VAL A 125 19.93 -5.29 -4.27
N GLY A 126 20.73 -4.89 -5.27
CA GLY A 126 20.20 -4.41 -6.54
C GLY A 126 19.37 -5.47 -7.27
N TYR A 127 19.84 -6.72 -7.26
CA TYR A 127 19.18 -7.82 -7.97
C TYR A 127 17.81 -8.22 -7.35
N TYR A 128 17.74 -8.32 -6.02
CA TYR A 128 16.53 -8.77 -5.34
C TYR A 128 15.57 -7.65 -4.99
N PHE A 129 16.06 -6.46 -4.63
CA PHE A 129 15.21 -5.37 -4.14
C PHE A 129 14.65 -4.52 -5.27
N ALA A 130 15.49 -4.17 -6.24
CA ALA A 130 15.12 -3.23 -7.30
C ALA A 130 13.83 -3.62 -8.05
N PRO A 131 13.65 -4.85 -8.54
CA PRO A 131 12.42 -5.23 -9.25
C PRO A 131 11.20 -5.24 -8.33
N ARG A 132 11.35 -5.59 -7.03
CA ARG A 132 10.26 -5.61 -6.05
C ARG A 132 9.81 -4.20 -5.68
N ILE A 133 10.76 -3.29 -5.45
CA ILE A 133 10.48 -1.89 -5.13
C ILE A 133 9.78 -1.21 -6.31
N LEU A 134 10.28 -1.40 -7.53
CA LEU A 134 9.68 -0.80 -8.71
C LEU A 134 8.28 -1.37 -8.99
N ALA A 135 8.11 -2.68 -8.84
CA ALA A 135 6.82 -3.33 -8.97
C ALA A 135 5.81 -2.77 -7.96
N ALA A 136 6.16 -2.70 -6.69
CA ALA A 136 5.29 -2.16 -5.64
C ALA A 136 4.98 -0.67 -5.84
N ALA A 137 5.96 0.13 -6.25
CA ALA A 137 5.80 1.55 -6.54
C ALA A 137 4.75 1.83 -7.64
N ILE A 138 4.58 0.91 -8.59
CA ILE A 138 3.61 1.03 -9.67
C ILE A 138 2.27 0.39 -9.30
N THR A 139 2.30 -0.81 -8.74
CA THR A 139 1.08 -1.60 -8.49
C THR A 139 0.25 -1.10 -7.33
N VAL A 140 0.88 -0.66 -6.23
CA VAL A 140 0.13 -0.21 -5.05
C VAL A 140 -0.74 1.01 -5.34
N PRO A 141 -0.27 2.09 -6.00
CA PRO A 141 -1.15 3.20 -6.39
C PRO A 141 -2.31 2.77 -7.28
N MET A 142 -2.08 1.83 -8.21
CA MET A 142 -3.14 1.32 -9.09
C MET A 142 -4.21 0.54 -8.32
N VAL A 143 -3.81 -0.30 -7.37
CA VAL A 143 -4.76 -1.02 -6.50
C VAL A 143 -5.53 -0.04 -5.61
N VAL A 144 -4.89 1.01 -5.11
CA VAL A 144 -5.53 2.08 -4.33
C VAL A 144 -6.62 2.77 -5.16
N LEU A 145 -6.33 3.18 -6.40
CA LEU A 145 -7.34 3.79 -7.28
C LEU A 145 -8.57 2.91 -7.49
N ILE A 146 -8.36 1.62 -7.76
CA ILE A 146 -9.47 0.69 -7.95
C ILE A 146 -10.27 0.56 -6.64
N ALA A 147 -9.59 0.49 -5.52
CA ALA A 147 -10.20 0.41 -4.19
C ALA A 147 -11.02 1.67 -3.83
N GLU A 148 -10.56 2.86 -4.22
CA GLU A 148 -11.30 4.12 -4.08
C GLU A 148 -12.63 4.08 -4.84
N LEU A 149 -12.59 3.64 -6.09
CA LEU A 149 -13.80 3.51 -6.91
C LEU A 149 -14.79 2.52 -6.30
N VAL A 150 -14.30 1.37 -5.83
CA VAL A 150 -15.13 0.36 -5.16
C VAL A 150 -15.67 0.88 -3.83
N GLY A 151 -14.86 1.61 -3.06
CA GLY A 151 -15.30 2.22 -1.81
C GLY A 151 -16.38 3.28 -2.02
N ILE A 152 -16.20 4.21 -2.97
CA ILE A 152 -17.19 5.25 -3.26
C ILE A 152 -18.51 4.64 -3.76
N THR A 153 -18.44 3.63 -4.63
CA THR A 153 -19.65 2.93 -5.10
C THR A 153 -20.31 2.12 -3.99
N GLY A 154 -19.53 1.48 -3.11
CA GLY A 154 -20.03 0.81 -1.90
C GLY A 154 -20.75 1.77 -0.97
N GLY A 155 -20.16 2.95 -0.73
CA GLY A 155 -20.78 4.03 0.03
C GLY A 155 -22.11 4.50 -0.56
N LEU A 156 -22.18 4.64 -1.88
CA LEU A 156 -23.43 4.97 -2.59
C LEU A 156 -24.52 3.93 -2.35
N LEU A 157 -24.20 2.65 -2.55
CA LEU A 157 -25.16 1.56 -2.38
C LEU A 157 -25.72 1.51 -0.97
N VAL A 158 -24.85 1.66 0.03
CA VAL A 158 -25.26 1.61 1.44
C VAL A 158 -26.03 2.88 1.85
N SER A 159 -25.62 4.07 1.39
CA SER A 159 -26.37 5.31 1.69
C SER A 159 -27.76 5.30 1.05
N ASN A 160 -27.91 4.75 -0.16
CA ASN A 160 -29.21 4.55 -0.78
C ASN A 160 -30.08 3.57 0.04
N ALA A 161 -29.51 2.46 0.50
CA ALA A 161 -30.25 1.46 1.27
C ALA A 161 -30.66 1.95 2.68
N THR A 162 -29.85 2.84 3.32
CA THR A 162 -30.08 3.26 4.70
C THR A 162 -30.98 4.49 4.85
N ILE A 163 -30.79 5.49 4.00
CA ILE A 163 -31.50 6.77 4.07
C ILE A 163 -32.28 7.10 2.79
N HIS A 164 -32.38 6.16 1.85
CA HIS A 164 -33.00 6.34 0.53
C HIS A 164 -32.44 7.54 -0.25
N LEU A 165 -31.13 7.84 -0.08
CA LEU A 165 -30.47 8.93 -0.77
C LEU A 165 -30.40 8.64 -2.27
N HIS A 166 -30.98 9.54 -3.07
CA HIS A 166 -31.00 9.36 -4.53
C HIS A 166 -29.57 9.34 -5.09
N PRO A 167 -29.20 8.37 -5.94
CA PRO A 167 -27.84 8.23 -6.48
C PRO A 167 -27.26 9.50 -7.11
N ALA A 168 -28.09 10.27 -7.83
CA ALA A 168 -27.65 11.52 -8.44
C ALA A 168 -27.23 12.58 -7.40
N ARG A 169 -27.92 12.66 -6.26
CA ARG A 169 -27.52 13.58 -5.16
C ARG A 169 -26.19 13.16 -4.55
N TYR A 170 -26.00 11.85 -4.34
CA TYR A 170 -24.73 11.32 -3.85
C TYR A 170 -23.57 11.68 -4.79
N ILE A 171 -23.70 11.36 -6.09
CA ILE A 171 -22.66 11.61 -7.09
C ILE A 171 -22.37 13.12 -7.24
N ASN A 172 -23.40 13.96 -7.28
CA ASN A 172 -23.21 15.41 -7.33
C ASN A 172 -22.43 15.93 -6.10
N SER A 173 -22.70 15.38 -4.93
CA SER A 173 -21.96 15.71 -3.71
C SER A 173 -20.48 15.28 -3.79
N VAL A 174 -20.20 14.10 -4.37
CA VAL A 174 -18.83 13.65 -4.60
C VAL A 174 -18.07 14.62 -5.49
N TRP A 175 -18.65 15.03 -6.63
CA TRP A 175 -18.02 15.98 -7.54
C TRP A 175 -17.82 17.38 -6.94
N LEU A 176 -18.70 17.80 -6.04
CA LEU A 176 -18.61 19.10 -5.38
C LEU A 176 -17.43 19.16 -4.38
N TRP A 177 -17.16 18.06 -3.69
CA TRP A 177 -16.19 18.05 -2.59
C TRP A 177 -14.84 17.48 -2.97
N LEU A 178 -14.77 16.66 -4.02
CA LEU A 178 -13.55 16.01 -4.44
C LEU A 178 -12.75 16.92 -5.38
N SER A 179 -11.50 17.16 -5.05
CA SER A 179 -10.58 17.90 -5.92
C SER A 179 -9.58 16.92 -6.58
N ALA A 180 -9.08 17.34 -7.77
CA ALA A 180 -8.00 16.59 -8.44
C ALA A 180 -6.75 16.46 -7.54
N ARG A 181 -6.53 17.41 -6.63
CA ARG A 181 -5.45 17.38 -5.65
C ARG A 181 -5.56 16.17 -4.72
N ASP A 182 -6.78 15.81 -4.28
CA ASP A 182 -6.99 14.68 -3.38
C ASP A 182 -6.58 13.35 -4.03
N ILE A 183 -6.96 13.16 -5.30
CA ILE A 183 -6.57 11.96 -6.07
C ILE A 183 -5.04 11.91 -6.25
N TYR A 184 -4.42 13.05 -6.55
CA TYR A 184 -2.96 13.11 -6.69
C TYR A 184 -2.24 12.74 -5.38
N ILE A 185 -2.72 13.25 -4.24
CA ILE A 185 -2.13 12.95 -2.92
C ILE A 185 -2.35 11.48 -2.57
N SER A 186 -3.51 10.91 -2.87
CA SER A 186 -3.77 9.47 -2.66
C SER A 186 -2.82 8.60 -3.49
N LEU A 187 -2.61 8.93 -4.76
CA LEU A 187 -1.62 8.25 -5.61
C LEU A 187 -0.20 8.36 -5.06
N LEU A 188 0.18 9.55 -4.59
CA LEU A 188 1.48 9.76 -3.94
C LEU A 188 1.61 8.91 -2.68
N LYS A 189 0.58 8.85 -1.83
CA LYS A 189 0.53 7.95 -0.67
C LYS A 189 0.73 6.50 -1.10
N GLY A 190 -0.04 6.03 -2.07
CA GLY A 190 0.08 4.67 -2.62
C GLY A 190 1.49 4.35 -3.11
N PHE A 191 2.12 5.29 -3.84
CA PHE A 191 3.50 5.16 -4.31
C PHE A 191 4.50 5.04 -3.14
N VAL A 192 4.43 5.95 -2.18
CA VAL A 192 5.33 5.97 -1.01
C VAL A 192 5.15 4.71 -0.17
N PHE A 193 3.91 4.29 0.08
CA PHE A 193 3.60 3.08 0.84
C PHE A 193 4.10 1.83 0.13
N GLY A 194 3.91 1.73 -1.19
CA GLY A 194 4.42 0.61 -1.99
C GLY A 194 5.93 0.48 -1.88
N VAL A 195 6.65 1.59 -2.04
CA VAL A 195 8.12 1.62 -1.88
C VAL A 195 8.52 1.22 -0.46
N LEU A 196 7.87 1.75 0.57
CA LEU A 196 8.20 1.44 1.96
C LEU A 196 7.95 -0.03 2.30
N ILE A 197 6.80 -0.59 1.89
CA ILE A 197 6.48 -2.00 2.12
C ILE A 197 7.54 -2.90 1.50
N ALA A 198 7.83 -2.73 0.20
CA ALA A 198 8.80 -3.55 -0.49
C ALA A 198 10.21 -3.41 0.10
N LEU A 199 10.63 -2.19 0.41
CA LEU A 199 11.96 -1.90 0.95
C LEU A 199 12.15 -2.48 2.36
N VAL A 200 11.21 -2.22 3.26
CA VAL A 200 11.29 -2.65 4.67
C VAL A 200 11.23 -4.17 4.76
N CYS A 201 10.27 -4.79 4.04
CA CYS A 201 10.12 -6.24 4.05
C CYS A 201 11.30 -6.96 3.41
N ALA A 202 11.83 -6.44 2.29
CA ALA A 202 13.03 -7.00 1.67
C ALA A 202 14.26 -6.85 2.57
N THR A 203 14.43 -5.68 3.22
CA THR A 203 15.54 -5.45 4.15
C THR A 203 15.46 -6.39 5.36
N GLN A 204 14.26 -6.60 5.92
CA GLN A 204 14.09 -7.49 7.05
C GLN A 204 14.38 -8.96 6.66
N GLY A 205 13.92 -9.40 5.49
CA GLY A 205 14.24 -10.73 4.97
C GLY A 205 15.75 -10.93 4.73
N TYR A 206 16.42 -9.92 4.19
CA TYR A 206 17.87 -9.96 3.93
C TYR A 206 18.73 -10.01 5.21
N GLU A 207 18.24 -9.45 6.31
CA GLU A 207 18.90 -9.47 7.62
C GLU A 207 18.71 -10.80 8.39
N THR A 208 17.90 -11.73 7.87
CA THR A 208 17.63 -13.00 8.53
C THR A 208 18.88 -13.84 8.62
N LYS A 209 19.14 -14.36 9.83
CA LYS A 209 20.27 -15.25 10.11
C LYS A 209 19.74 -16.47 10.87
N GLY A 210 20.13 -17.66 10.45
CA GLY A 210 19.74 -18.89 11.12
C GLY A 210 18.93 -19.83 10.25
N GLY A 211 17.83 -20.36 10.75
CA GLY A 211 17.06 -21.40 10.06
C GLY A 211 15.60 -21.05 9.78
N ALA A 212 14.79 -22.08 9.52
CA ALA A 212 13.37 -21.90 9.16
C ALA A 212 12.55 -21.14 10.24
N LYS A 213 12.90 -21.28 11.52
CA LYS A 213 12.26 -20.52 12.61
C LYS A 213 12.50 -19.02 12.44
N ASP A 214 13.73 -18.64 12.11
CA ASP A 214 14.12 -17.22 11.97
C ASP A 214 13.47 -16.58 10.73
N VAL A 215 13.18 -17.36 9.69
CA VAL A 215 12.38 -16.91 8.54
C VAL A 215 10.97 -16.50 9.01
N GLY A 216 10.30 -17.30 9.83
CA GLY A 216 8.99 -16.97 10.40
C GLY A 216 9.01 -15.72 11.27
N GLU A 217 10.02 -15.59 12.14
CA GLU A 217 10.18 -14.37 12.96
C GLU A 217 10.44 -13.13 12.10
N SER A 218 11.25 -13.27 11.06
CA SER A 218 11.57 -12.19 10.14
C SER A 218 10.34 -11.68 9.41
N THR A 219 9.47 -12.57 8.94
CA THR A 219 8.22 -12.20 8.26
C THR A 219 7.27 -11.43 9.18
N THR A 220 7.12 -11.86 10.43
CA THR A 220 6.30 -11.17 11.42
C THR A 220 6.87 -9.78 11.73
N LYS A 221 8.18 -9.67 11.94
CA LYS A 221 8.86 -8.40 12.18
C LYS A 221 8.74 -7.46 10.97
N ALA A 222 8.83 -7.99 9.75
CA ALA A 222 8.67 -7.23 8.52
C ALA A 222 7.27 -6.60 8.42
N ALA A 223 6.21 -7.36 8.71
CA ALA A 223 4.84 -6.85 8.72
C ALA A 223 4.66 -5.71 9.72
N VAL A 224 5.13 -5.88 10.95
CA VAL A 224 5.03 -4.83 11.99
C VAL A 224 5.83 -3.59 11.62
N LEU A 225 7.09 -3.75 11.19
CA LEU A 225 7.94 -2.62 10.84
C LEU A 225 7.39 -1.85 9.63
N SER A 226 6.96 -2.55 8.57
CA SER A 226 6.39 -1.88 7.39
C SER A 226 5.13 -1.08 7.75
N THR A 227 4.27 -1.62 8.60
CA THR A 227 3.08 -0.91 9.11
C THR A 227 3.47 0.36 9.88
N VAL A 228 4.44 0.29 10.79
CA VAL A 228 4.88 1.46 11.58
C VAL A 228 5.48 2.54 10.67
N TYR A 229 6.37 2.17 9.74
CA TYR A 229 6.95 3.15 8.81
C TYR A 229 5.91 3.75 7.87
N MET A 230 4.93 2.97 7.43
CA MET A 230 3.83 3.45 6.61
C MET A 230 2.96 4.47 7.37
N LEU A 231 2.56 4.19 8.62
CA LEU A 231 1.79 5.12 9.43
C LEU A 231 2.53 6.43 9.71
N ILE A 232 3.84 6.36 9.94
CA ILE A 232 4.68 7.57 10.08
C ILE A 232 4.69 8.37 8.78
N ALA A 233 4.85 7.69 7.64
CA ALA A 233 4.85 8.35 6.33
C ALA A 233 3.49 8.97 6.01
N ASP A 234 2.39 8.29 6.33
CA ASP A 234 1.03 8.81 6.18
C ASP A 234 0.83 10.09 6.96
N PHE A 235 1.20 10.08 8.25
CA PHE A 235 1.14 11.28 9.10
C PHE A 235 1.96 12.44 8.52
N LEU A 236 3.18 12.19 8.03
CA LEU A 236 4.03 13.22 7.44
C LEU A 236 3.45 13.78 6.14
N ILE A 237 2.90 12.92 5.29
CA ILE A 237 2.23 13.37 4.04
C ILE A 237 1.03 14.24 4.39
N ASN A 238 0.21 13.83 5.34
CA ASN A 238 -0.94 14.62 5.79
C ASN A 238 -0.51 15.99 6.34
N LEU A 239 0.54 16.01 7.15
CA LEU A 239 1.08 17.25 7.73
C LEU A 239 1.53 18.22 6.62
N ILE A 240 2.18 17.73 5.56
CA ILE A 240 2.71 18.57 4.47
C ILE A 240 1.60 19.09 3.54
N PHE A 241 0.58 18.27 3.27
CA PHE A 241 -0.38 18.58 2.22
C PHE A 241 -1.72 19.14 2.72
N TYR A 242 -2.09 18.89 3.98
CA TYR A 242 -3.40 19.28 4.55
C TYR A 242 -3.30 20.26 5.72
N LEU A 243 -2.12 20.58 6.20
CA LEU A 243 -1.86 21.60 7.20
C LEU A 243 -1.34 22.86 6.53
#